data_52ffe67b6bf5d98c35ce92cd9d1d44bf
#
_entry.id   52ffe67b6bf5d98c35ce92cd9d1d44bf
#
_cell.length_a   1.000
_cell.length_b   1.000
_cell.length_c   1.000
_cell.angle_alpha   90.00
_cell.angle_beta   90.00
_cell.angle_gamma   90.00
#
_symmetry.space_group_name_H-M   'P 1'
#
loop_
_entity.id
_entity.type
_entity.pdbx_description
1 polymer ?
#
loop_
_entity_poly.entity_id
_entity_poly.type
_entity_poly.pdbx_seq_one_letter_code
_entity_poly.pdbx_strand_id
1 'polypeptide(L)'
;VARILQDDNAEAYIDTIGEGAGVFSRLCELGYKNAVSCKYSEGARDLHDITGQHEFANMRAFLFWCVRDWLNPKNKMNPALPPNDKFAEEATEIHWKFVSDGKIIIEPKDDIKKRIGRSPDDFDALANTFYPSNAIESVSDADIEDDFS
;
A
#
# COMPACT_ATOMS: atom_id res chain seq x y z
N VAL A 1 -17.08 -4.28 -0.48
CA VAL A 1 -16.03 -4.35 0.57
C VAL A 1 -16.55 -5.09 1.78
N ALA A 2 -17.58 -4.61 2.49
CA ALA A 2 -18.09 -5.22 3.73
C ALA A 2 -18.36 -6.74 3.64
N ARG A 3 -18.92 -7.21 2.51
CA ARG A 3 -19.17 -8.65 2.29
C ARG A 3 -17.88 -9.48 2.26
N ILE A 4 -16.79 -8.91 1.73
CA ILE A 4 -15.48 -9.59 1.65
C ILE A 4 -14.83 -9.61 3.04
N LEU A 5 -14.98 -8.54 3.81
CA LEU A 5 -14.43 -8.42 5.16
C LEU A 5 -15.13 -9.28 6.22
N GLN A 6 -16.22 -9.97 5.88
CA GLN A 6 -16.82 -10.98 6.73
C GLN A 6 -15.95 -12.25 6.83
N ASP A 7 -14.99 -12.42 5.90
CA ASP A 7 -13.95 -13.43 5.99
C ASP A 7 -12.82 -12.87 6.87
N ASP A 8 -12.57 -13.49 8.02
CA ASP A 8 -11.56 -13.06 9.01
C ASP A 8 -10.12 -13.06 8.45
N ASN A 9 -9.89 -13.75 7.32
CA ASN A 9 -8.60 -13.76 6.65
C ASN A 9 -8.43 -12.67 5.58
N ALA A 10 -9.50 -11.88 5.29
CA ALA A 10 -9.46 -10.82 4.31
C ALA A 10 -9.19 -9.47 4.98
N GLU A 11 -8.28 -8.69 4.41
CA GLU A 11 -8.02 -7.31 4.80
C GLU A 11 -8.41 -6.36 3.66
N ALA A 12 -8.92 -5.17 3.99
CA ALA A 12 -9.19 -4.12 3.02
C ALA A 12 -8.25 -2.93 3.26
N TYR A 13 -7.38 -2.69 2.31
CA TYR A 13 -6.48 -1.55 2.29
C TYR A 13 -7.13 -0.40 1.52
N ILE A 14 -7.43 0.70 2.22
CA ILE A 14 -8.24 1.80 1.70
C ILE A 14 -7.42 3.08 1.71
N ASP A 15 -7.23 3.70 0.54
CA ASP A 15 -6.68 5.05 0.47
C ASP A 15 -7.67 6.01 1.13
N THR A 16 -7.27 6.55 2.29
CA THR A 16 -8.11 7.43 3.10
C THR A 16 -7.87 8.92 2.82
N ILE A 17 -7.15 9.24 1.76
CA ILE A 17 -7.02 10.60 1.27
C ILE A 17 -8.17 10.86 0.29
N GLY A 18 -9.14 11.70 0.69
CA GLY A 18 -10.33 12.02 -0.10
C GLY A 18 -11.52 11.10 0.18
N GLU A 19 -12.17 10.59 -0.87
CA GLU A 19 -13.45 9.85 -0.76
C GLU A 19 -13.34 8.54 0.04
N GLY A 20 -12.18 7.90 0.02
CA GLY A 20 -11.96 6.65 0.75
C GLY A 20 -12.04 6.79 2.27
N ALA A 21 -11.87 8.01 2.82
CA ALA A 21 -12.03 8.26 4.25
C ALA A 21 -13.45 7.92 4.74
N GLY A 22 -14.48 8.26 3.95
CA GLY A 22 -15.87 7.94 4.28
C GLY A 22 -16.14 6.43 4.28
N VAL A 23 -15.55 5.70 3.33
CA VAL A 23 -15.66 4.25 3.26
C VAL A 23 -14.99 3.60 4.48
N PHE A 24 -13.78 4.04 4.81
CA PHE A 24 -13.04 3.54 5.97
C PHE A 24 -13.80 3.78 7.28
N SER A 25 -14.25 5.02 7.52
CA SER A 25 -15.02 5.38 8.71
C SER A 25 -16.28 4.51 8.85
N ARG A 26 -17.00 4.29 7.74
CA ARG A 26 -18.20 3.45 7.75
C ARG A 26 -17.91 2.00 8.08
N LEU A 27 -16.80 1.45 7.60
CA LEU A 27 -16.39 0.09 7.95
C LEU A 27 -16.03 -0.02 9.44
N CYS A 28 -15.34 0.96 10.00
CA CYS A 28 -15.03 1.02 11.42
C CYS A 28 -16.31 1.08 12.28
N GLU A 29 -17.30 1.92 11.91
CA GLU A 29 -18.61 2.00 12.58
C GLU A 29 -19.36 0.65 12.55
N LEU A 30 -19.22 -0.12 11.47
CA LEU A 30 -19.80 -1.44 11.32
C LEU A 30 -19.02 -2.55 12.07
N GLY A 31 -17.91 -2.20 12.74
CA GLY A 31 -17.12 -3.12 13.56
C GLY A 31 -16.08 -3.94 12.79
N TYR A 32 -15.80 -3.61 11.51
CA TYR A 32 -14.75 -4.29 10.75
C TYR A 32 -13.37 -3.82 11.21
N LYS A 33 -12.63 -4.70 11.89
CA LYS A 33 -11.26 -4.42 12.39
C LYS A 33 -10.18 -4.70 11.35
N ASN A 34 -10.53 -5.39 10.28
CA ASN A 34 -9.67 -5.78 9.17
C ASN A 34 -9.69 -4.77 8.00
N ALA A 35 -10.14 -3.54 8.24
CA ALA A 35 -9.96 -2.41 7.33
C ALA A 35 -8.70 -1.62 7.73
N VAL A 36 -7.80 -1.40 6.77
CA VAL A 36 -6.52 -0.69 6.95
C VAL A 36 -6.59 0.66 6.23
N SER A 37 -6.28 1.73 6.96
CA SER A 37 -6.18 3.08 6.39
C SER A 37 -4.82 3.28 5.74
N CYS A 38 -4.78 3.54 4.45
CA CYS A 38 -3.56 3.87 3.71
C CYS A 38 -3.48 5.38 3.45
N LYS A 39 -2.30 5.96 3.66
CA LYS A 39 -2.05 7.39 3.45
C LYS A 39 -0.79 7.58 2.61
N TYR A 40 -0.97 7.78 1.32
CA TYR A 40 0.12 7.90 0.34
C TYR A 40 1.06 9.08 0.56
N SER A 41 0.56 10.16 1.18
CA SER A 41 1.35 11.36 1.49
C SER A 41 2.20 11.25 2.73
N GLU A 42 2.03 10.23 3.56
CA GLU A 42 2.89 10.01 4.73
C GLU A 42 4.35 9.82 4.33
N GLY A 43 5.25 10.25 5.22
CA GLY A 43 6.67 9.99 5.04
C GLY A 43 6.98 8.49 5.14
N ALA A 44 7.91 8.04 4.33
CA ALA A 44 8.41 6.66 4.34
C ALA A 44 9.72 6.55 5.16
N ARG A 45 9.78 7.21 6.32
CA ARG A 45 10.96 7.18 7.17
C ARG A 45 11.23 5.74 7.62
N ASP A 46 12.50 5.35 7.57
CA ASP A 46 12.98 4.02 7.97
C ASP A 46 12.46 2.86 7.10
N LEU A 47 11.77 3.16 5.99
CA LEU A 47 11.36 2.18 5.01
C LEU A 47 12.37 2.13 3.87
N HIS A 48 12.83 0.93 3.55
CA HIS A 48 13.82 0.66 2.51
C HIS A 48 13.29 -0.40 1.53
N ASP A 49 13.90 -0.46 0.36
CA ASP A 49 13.68 -1.58 -0.56
C ASP A 49 14.23 -2.90 0.00
N ILE A 50 13.99 -4.00 -0.67
CA ILE A 50 14.45 -5.33 -0.22
C ILE A 50 15.98 -5.46 -0.15
N THR A 51 16.73 -4.54 -0.79
CA THR A 51 18.20 -4.51 -0.74
C THR A 51 18.74 -3.65 0.40
N GLY A 52 17.90 -2.85 1.03
CA GLY A 52 18.29 -1.85 2.03
C GLY A 52 19.04 -0.65 1.46
N GLN A 53 19.09 -0.48 0.13
CA GLN A 53 19.91 0.55 -0.52
C GLN A 53 19.10 1.81 -0.90
N HIS A 54 17.79 1.69 -1.04
CA HIS A 54 16.95 2.78 -1.49
C HIS A 54 16.00 3.24 -0.40
N GLU A 55 15.94 4.56 -0.24
CA GLU A 55 14.95 5.26 0.59
C GLU A 55 13.91 5.98 -0.28
N PHE A 56 12.79 6.34 0.31
CA PHE A 56 11.64 6.85 -0.41
C PHE A 56 11.18 8.20 0.15
N ALA A 57 10.79 9.11 -0.75
CA ALA A 57 10.34 10.43 -0.37
C ALA A 57 8.99 10.41 0.37
N ASN A 58 8.13 9.45 0.06
CA ASN A 58 6.83 9.25 0.67
C ASN A 58 6.37 7.79 0.58
N MET A 59 5.27 7.49 1.25
CA MET A 59 4.66 6.16 1.30
C MET A 59 4.29 5.65 -0.10
N ARG A 60 3.75 6.51 -0.97
CA ARG A 60 3.42 6.13 -2.35
C ARG A 60 4.63 5.58 -3.11
N ALA A 61 5.77 6.24 -2.99
CA ALA A 61 6.99 5.79 -3.64
C ALA A 61 7.47 4.43 -3.12
N PHE A 62 7.40 4.22 -1.81
CA PHE A 62 7.72 2.94 -1.18
C PHE A 62 6.79 1.82 -1.67
N LEU A 63 5.49 2.01 -1.64
CA LEU A 63 4.51 1.00 -2.04
C LEU A 63 4.64 0.61 -3.51
N PHE A 64 4.84 1.59 -4.39
CA PHE A 64 5.06 1.35 -5.81
C PHE A 64 6.35 0.57 -6.06
N TRP A 65 7.38 0.84 -5.26
CA TRP A 65 8.62 0.09 -5.33
C TRP A 65 8.48 -1.34 -4.81
N CYS A 66 7.67 -1.56 -3.77
CA CYS A 66 7.33 -2.90 -3.30
C CYS A 66 6.67 -3.74 -4.41
N VAL A 67 5.72 -3.18 -5.16
CA VAL A 67 5.12 -3.86 -6.33
C VAL A 67 6.19 -4.20 -7.37
N ARG A 68 7.07 -3.25 -7.71
CA ARG A 68 8.19 -3.48 -8.63
C ARG A 68 9.08 -4.62 -8.18
N ASP A 69 9.46 -4.63 -6.91
CA ASP A 69 10.32 -5.67 -6.35
C ASP A 69 9.61 -7.02 -6.33
N TRP A 70 8.32 -7.04 -6.02
CA TRP A 70 7.50 -8.24 -6.05
C TRP A 70 7.36 -8.83 -7.46
N LEU A 71 7.20 -7.97 -8.48
CA LEU A 71 7.09 -8.38 -9.88
C LEU A 71 8.45 -8.76 -10.49
N ASN A 72 9.56 -8.39 -9.89
CA ASN A 72 10.90 -8.63 -10.44
C ASN A 72 11.26 -10.12 -10.32
N PRO A 73 11.44 -10.84 -11.44
CA PRO A 73 11.74 -12.28 -11.42
C PRO A 73 13.07 -12.62 -10.72
N LYS A 74 14.00 -11.67 -10.63
CA LYS A 74 15.26 -11.87 -9.92
C LYS A 74 15.07 -12.05 -8.42
N ASN A 75 13.99 -11.50 -7.86
CA ASN A 75 13.69 -11.57 -6.43
C ASN A 75 12.98 -12.88 -6.02
N LYS A 76 12.58 -13.71 -6.99
CA LYS A 76 12.00 -15.05 -6.77
C LYS A 76 10.77 -15.06 -5.84
N MET A 77 10.00 -13.98 -5.85
CA MET A 77 8.78 -13.84 -5.02
C MET A 77 7.57 -14.57 -5.59
N ASN A 78 7.69 -15.13 -6.81
CA ASN A 78 6.64 -15.88 -7.51
C ASN A 78 5.30 -15.14 -7.58
N PRO A 79 5.25 -13.89 -8.10
CA PRO A 79 4.02 -13.14 -8.18
C PRO A 79 3.01 -13.86 -9.08
N ALA A 80 1.73 -13.84 -8.67
CA ALA A 80 0.63 -14.34 -9.48
C ALA A 80 -0.47 -13.28 -9.54
N LEU A 81 -0.79 -12.85 -10.76
CA LEU A 81 -1.88 -11.91 -11.04
C LEU A 81 -2.77 -12.48 -12.13
N PRO A 82 -4.08 -12.22 -12.10
CA PRO A 82 -4.93 -12.53 -13.24
C PRO A 82 -4.48 -11.74 -14.46
N PRO A 83 -4.65 -12.27 -15.69
CA PRO A 83 -4.37 -11.53 -16.91
C PRO A 83 -5.16 -10.22 -16.94
N ASN A 84 -4.44 -9.10 -17.04
CA ASN A 84 -5.03 -7.76 -17.05
C ASN A 84 -4.13 -6.80 -17.83
N ASP A 85 -4.50 -6.54 -19.09
CA ASP A 85 -3.74 -5.65 -19.98
C ASP A 85 -3.70 -4.21 -19.46
N LYS A 86 -4.77 -3.77 -18.79
CA LYS A 86 -4.84 -2.45 -18.16
C LYS A 86 -3.80 -2.31 -17.06
N PHE A 87 -3.69 -3.31 -16.19
CA PHE A 87 -2.64 -3.33 -15.16
C PHE A 87 -1.24 -3.35 -15.76
N ALA A 88 -1.02 -4.16 -16.80
CA ALA A 88 0.28 -4.24 -17.47
C ALA A 88 0.70 -2.89 -18.07
N GLU A 89 -0.21 -2.16 -18.70
CA GLU A 89 0.03 -0.80 -19.19
C GLU A 89 0.35 0.14 -18.03
N GLU A 90 -0.45 0.16 -16.97
CA GLU A 90 -0.19 1.00 -15.80
C GLU A 90 1.18 0.71 -15.18
N ALA A 91 1.55 -0.56 -15.01
CA ALA A 91 2.81 -0.96 -14.41
C ALA A 91 4.05 -0.55 -15.23
N THR A 92 3.91 -0.48 -16.55
CA THR A 92 5.02 -0.14 -17.46
C THR A 92 5.18 1.36 -17.68
N GLU A 93 4.12 2.14 -17.48
CA GLU A 93 4.08 3.58 -17.77
C GLU A 93 4.35 4.47 -16.54
N ILE A 94 4.52 3.89 -15.35
CA ILE A 94 4.86 4.65 -14.14
C ILE A 94 6.35 4.97 -14.12
N HIS A 95 6.68 6.27 -14.03
CA HIS A 95 8.06 6.75 -13.96
C HIS A 95 8.43 7.16 -12.53
N TRP A 96 9.71 7.09 -12.27
CA TRP A 96 10.30 7.51 -11.00
C TRP A 96 11.61 8.26 -11.20
N LYS A 97 12.05 8.99 -10.19
CA LYS A 97 13.34 9.69 -10.20
C LYS A 97 13.92 9.79 -8.79
N PHE A 98 15.20 10.10 -8.70
CA PHE A 98 15.80 10.54 -7.46
C PHE A 98 15.50 12.02 -7.20
N VAL A 99 15.20 12.36 -5.95
CA VAL A 99 15.18 13.75 -5.49
C VAL A 99 16.56 14.16 -4.94
N SER A 100 16.72 15.42 -4.55
CA SER A 100 18.03 16.01 -4.19
C SER A 100 18.72 15.34 -2.99
N ASP A 101 17.96 14.71 -2.10
CA ASP A 101 18.47 13.95 -0.95
C ASP A 101 18.72 12.46 -1.27
N GLY A 102 18.63 12.06 -2.53
CA GLY A 102 18.87 10.69 -2.97
C GLY A 102 17.71 9.72 -2.82
N LYS A 103 16.58 10.18 -2.30
CA LYS A 103 15.38 9.34 -2.18
C LYS A 103 14.64 9.18 -3.49
N ILE A 104 13.93 8.08 -3.63
CA ILE A 104 13.07 7.81 -4.77
C ILE A 104 11.73 8.49 -4.59
N ILE A 105 11.25 9.13 -5.67
CA ILE A 105 9.89 9.65 -5.79
C ILE A 105 9.25 9.16 -7.09
N ILE A 106 7.96 8.82 -7.01
CA ILE A 106 7.14 8.52 -8.19
C ILE A 106 6.60 9.81 -8.76
N GLU A 107 6.50 9.88 -10.08
CA GLU A 107 5.91 11.02 -10.78
C GLU A 107 4.48 11.34 -10.29
N PRO A 108 4.01 12.58 -10.45
CA PRO A 108 2.64 12.96 -10.12
C PRO A 108 1.61 12.11 -10.84
N LYS A 109 0.52 11.76 -10.16
CA LYS A 109 -0.59 10.97 -10.75
C LYS A 109 -1.17 11.61 -12.01
N ASP A 110 -1.20 12.94 -12.08
CA ASP A 110 -1.68 13.69 -13.24
C ASP A 110 -0.81 13.50 -14.48
N ASP A 111 0.50 13.29 -14.32
CA ASP A 111 1.39 13.05 -15.44
C ASP A 111 1.22 11.64 -16.01
N ILE A 112 1.03 10.65 -15.14
CA ILE A 112 0.64 9.30 -15.55
C ILE A 112 -0.70 9.37 -16.30
N LYS A 113 -1.71 10.03 -15.71
CA LYS A 113 -3.04 10.18 -16.30
C LYS A 113 -3.02 10.84 -17.68
N LYS A 114 -2.19 11.85 -17.88
CA LYS A 114 -2.02 12.48 -19.21
C LYS A 114 -1.44 11.50 -20.25
N ARG A 115 -0.53 10.63 -19.82
CA ARG A 115 0.15 9.68 -20.71
C ARG A 115 -0.74 8.50 -21.09
N ILE A 116 -1.42 7.86 -20.12
CA ILE A 116 -2.25 6.68 -20.37
C ILE A 116 -3.75 6.99 -20.52
N GLY A 117 -4.17 8.26 -20.38
CA GLY A 117 -5.56 8.70 -20.55
C GLY A 117 -6.50 8.41 -19.39
N ARG A 118 -6.00 7.81 -18.30
CA ARG A 118 -6.76 7.44 -17.09
C ARG A 118 -5.88 7.40 -15.84
N SER A 119 -6.49 7.30 -14.66
CA SER A 119 -5.75 7.01 -13.44
C SER A 119 -5.23 5.56 -13.42
N PRO A 120 -4.06 5.30 -12.80
CA PRO A 120 -3.51 3.95 -12.64
C PRO A 120 -4.17 3.22 -11.46
N ASP A 121 -5.49 3.06 -11.51
CA ASP A 121 -6.29 2.60 -10.36
C ASP A 121 -6.04 1.14 -10.01
N ASP A 122 -5.74 0.29 -10.99
CA ASP A 122 -5.44 -1.13 -10.75
C ASP A 122 -4.06 -1.28 -10.10
N PHE A 123 -3.10 -0.46 -10.51
CA PHE A 123 -1.78 -0.43 -9.89
C PHE A 123 -1.82 0.17 -8.48
N ASP A 124 -2.55 1.28 -8.28
CA ASP A 124 -2.76 1.87 -6.95
C ASP A 124 -3.42 0.85 -5.99
N ALA A 125 -4.42 0.09 -6.45
CA ALA A 125 -5.09 -0.92 -5.63
C ALA A 125 -4.14 -2.04 -5.21
N LEU A 126 -3.30 -2.54 -6.12
CA LEU A 126 -2.29 -3.54 -5.77
C LEU A 126 -1.23 -2.95 -4.82
N ALA A 127 -0.76 -1.72 -5.07
CA ALA A 127 0.24 -1.07 -4.23
C ALA A 127 -0.26 -0.93 -2.77
N ASN A 128 -1.54 -0.63 -2.56
CA ASN A 128 -2.13 -0.55 -1.22
C ASN A 128 -1.96 -1.83 -0.40
N THR A 129 -1.95 -3.01 -1.03
CA THR A 129 -1.78 -4.29 -0.33
C THR A 129 -0.40 -4.48 0.30
N PHE A 130 0.58 -3.67 -0.09
CA PHE A 130 1.92 -3.63 0.50
C PHE A 130 2.05 -2.60 1.62
N TYR A 131 0.96 -1.88 1.96
CA TYR A 131 1.00 -0.91 3.04
C TYR A 131 1.40 -1.61 4.34
N PRO A 132 2.43 -1.10 5.06
CA PRO A 132 2.80 -1.67 6.34
C PRO A 132 1.58 -1.55 7.26
N SER A 133 0.76 -2.59 7.33
CA SER A 133 -0.17 -2.70 8.41
C SER A 133 0.70 -2.82 9.66
N ASN A 134 0.53 -1.94 10.62
CA ASN A 134 0.75 -2.32 11.99
C ASN A 134 -0.32 -3.40 12.24
N ALA A 135 -0.06 -4.59 11.68
CA ALA A 135 -0.76 -5.78 12.08
C ALA A 135 -0.71 -5.70 13.59
N ILE A 136 -1.87 -5.45 14.18
CA ILE A 136 -2.12 -5.38 15.60
C ILE A 136 -0.91 -5.95 16.30
N GLU A 137 -0.07 -5.08 16.91
CA GLU A 137 0.85 -5.57 17.92
C GLU A 137 -0.08 -6.41 18.77
N SER A 138 0.06 -7.71 18.68
CA SER A 138 -0.65 -8.61 19.53
C SER A 138 -0.47 -8.02 20.91
N VAL A 139 -1.58 -7.58 21.51
CA VAL A 139 -1.61 -7.27 22.93
C VAL A 139 -0.93 -8.47 23.53
N SER A 140 0.32 -8.31 23.89
CA SER A 140 1.07 -9.39 24.52
C SER A 140 0.30 -9.67 25.80
N ASP A 141 -0.01 -10.92 26.04
CA ASP A 141 -0.66 -11.39 27.28
C ASP A 141 0.12 -10.99 28.56
N ALA A 142 1.13 -10.14 28.42
CA ALA A 142 1.93 -9.57 29.49
C ALA A 142 1.28 -8.37 30.22
N ASP A 143 0.21 -7.77 29.65
CA ASP A 143 -0.46 -6.61 30.26
C ASP A 143 -1.73 -6.99 31.06
N ILE A 144 -1.99 -8.29 31.30
CA ILE A 144 -3.16 -8.77 32.04
C ILE A 144 -2.83 -9.27 33.46
N GLU A 145 -1.57 -9.32 33.85
CA GLU A 145 -1.18 -9.73 35.19
C GLU A 145 -0.64 -8.56 36.02
N ASP A 146 -1.47 -7.61 36.45
CA ASP A 146 -1.14 -6.80 37.64
C ASP A 146 -2.32 -5.98 38.22
N ASP A 147 -3.56 -6.44 38.12
CA ASP A 147 -4.64 -5.73 38.84
C ASP A 147 -5.54 -6.64 39.72
N PHE A 148 -4.97 -7.71 40.27
CA PHE A 148 -5.58 -8.49 41.38
C PHE A 148 -4.56 -8.76 42.47
N SER A 149 -4.22 -7.70 43.22
CA SER A 149 -3.63 -7.87 44.55
C SER A 149 -4.19 -6.83 45.50
#